data_219d5b3d543e26dc1fe6233c80556b2b
#
_entry.id   219d5b3d543e26dc1fe6233c80556b2b
#
_cell.length_a   1.000
_cell.length_b   1.000
_cell.length_c   1.000
_cell.angle_alpha   90.00
_cell.angle_beta   90.00
_cell.angle_gamma   90.00
#
_symmetry.space_group_name_H-M   'P 1'
#
loop_
_entity.id
_entity.type
_entity.pdbx_description
1 polymer ?
#
loop_
_entity_poly.entity_id
_entity_poly.type
_entity_poly.pdbx_seq_one_letter_code
_entity_poly.pdbx_strand_id
1 'polypeptide(L)'
;IAGATSIAELKDAIIGTQIGTTSYDAILNVIRPNTEIAVFDTMADAFEQLQSGQIDGVVTDVPSLFYMRDAELDGGIIIGQLPGTGSTSEQFGVVLQKGSPLTACVNTAIDALKADGTLDALLLEWIGGSGSAPIIE
;
A
#
# COMPACT_ATOMS: atom_id res chain seq x y z
N ILE A 1 8.11 4.80 -15.21
CA ILE A 1 7.29 3.57 -15.06
C ILE A 1 5.77 3.81 -15.04
N ALA A 2 5.31 5.04 -15.29
CA ALA A 2 3.88 5.41 -15.22
C ALA A 2 2.94 4.59 -16.12
N GLY A 3 3.47 3.90 -17.14
CA GLY A 3 2.70 3.03 -18.03
C GLY A 3 2.89 1.54 -17.78
N ALA A 4 3.55 1.14 -16.71
CA ALA A 4 3.79 -0.26 -16.41
C ALA A 4 2.46 -0.99 -16.13
N THR A 5 2.33 -2.18 -16.70
CA THR A 5 1.15 -3.05 -16.60
C THR A 5 1.48 -4.43 -16.04
N SER A 6 2.78 -4.70 -15.85
CA SER A 6 3.27 -5.96 -15.32
C SER A 6 4.42 -5.76 -14.33
N ILE A 7 4.61 -6.74 -13.44
CA ILE A 7 5.73 -6.76 -12.48
C ILE A 7 7.07 -6.79 -13.22
N ALA A 8 7.13 -7.44 -14.38
CA ALA A 8 8.36 -7.53 -15.14
C ALA A 8 8.90 -6.16 -15.58
N GLU A 9 8.01 -5.20 -15.85
CA GLU A 9 8.38 -3.83 -16.28
C GLU A 9 8.87 -2.96 -15.11
N LEU A 10 8.70 -3.42 -13.87
CA LEU A 10 9.16 -2.73 -12.66
C LEU A 10 10.58 -3.12 -12.23
N LYS A 11 11.15 -4.18 -12.81
CA LYS A 11 12.41 -4.76 -12.33
C LYS A 11 13.62 -3.87 -12.46
N ASP A 12 13.66 -3.02 -13.46
CA ASP A 12 14.79 -2.13 -13.71
C ASP A 12 14.56 -0.72 -13.13
N ALA A 13 13.39 -0.50 -12.49
CA ALA A 13 13.06 0.76 -11.85
C ALA A 13 13.70 0.88 -10.45
N ILE A 14 14.05 2.11 -10.07
CA ILE A 14 14.46 2.43 -8.71
C ILE A 14 13.19 2.63 -7.87
N ILE A 15 12.88 1.66 -7.03
CA ILE A 15 11.65 1.66 -6.24
C ILE A 15 11.95 2.02 -4.79
N GLY A 16 11.21 2.99 -4.27
CA GLY A 16 11.33 3.47 -2.89
C GLY A 16 10.23 2.94 -1.97
N THR A 17 10.55 2.83 -0.69
CA THR A 17 9.61 2.51 0.37
C THR A 17 10.14 2.92 1.73
N GLN A 18 9.28 2.92 2.76
CA GLN A 18 9.68 3.15 4.13
C GLN A 18 10.28 1.89 4.76
N ILE A 19 11.35 2.07 5.54
CA ILE A 19 12.02 0.99 6.28
C ILE A 19 11.07 0.29 7.25
N GLY A 20 11.21 -1.03 7.37
CA GLY A 20 10.49 -1.84 8.38
C GLY A 20 9.01 -2.04 8.08
N THR A 21 8.57 -1.81 6.83
CA THR A 21 7.20 -2.02 6.39
C THR A 21 7.05 -3.33 5.61
N THR A 22 5.83 -3.84 5.53
CA THR A 22 5.47 -4.97 4.66
C THR A 22 5.67 -4.64 3.18
N SER A 23 5.64 -3.36 2.82
CA SER A 23 5.92 -2.88 1.47
C SER A 23 7.36 -3.18 1.03
N TYR A 24 8.33 -3.11 1.94
CA TYR A 24 9.71 -3.54 1.65
C TYR A 24 9.77 -5.03 1.30
N ASP A 25 9.10 -5.87 2.10
CA ASP A 25 9.02 -7.31 1.84
C ASP A 25 8.29 -7.61 0.52
N ALA A 26 7.27 -6.83 0.17
CA ALA A 26 6.58 -6.96 -1.11
C ALA A 26 7.50 -6.64 -2.29
N ILE A 27 8.27 -5.55 -2.23
CA ILE A 27 9.26 -5.24 -3.27
C ILE A 27 10.27 -6.38 -3.41
N LEU A 28 10.83 -6.83 -2.30
CA LEU A 28 11.87 -7.87 -2.27
C LEU A 28 11.39 -9.22 -2.80
N ASN A 29 10.15 -9.62 -2.47
CA ASN A 29 9.66 -10.96 -2.74
C ASN A 29 8.78 -11.06 -4.00
N VAL A 30 8.09 -9.99 -4.38
CA VAL A 30 7.18 -9.96 -5.54
C VAL A 30 7.85 -9.32 -6.74
N ILE A 31 8.31 -8.08 -6.63
CA ILE A 31 8.94 -7.36 -7.75
C ILE A 31 10.30 -7.95 -8.07
N ARG A 32 11.12 -8.18 -7.05
CA ARG A 32 12.50 -8.67 -7.16
C ARG A 32 13.31 -7.82 -8.14
N PRO A 33 13.47 -6.52 -7.81
CA PRO A 33 14.12 -5.59 -8.73
C PRO A 33 15.57 -5.98 -8.98
N ASN A 34 16.08 -5.61 -10.14
CA ASN A 34 17.49 -5.71 -10.51
C ASN A 34 18.32 -4.57 -9.92
N THR A 35 17.65 -3.50 -9.48
CA THR A 35 18.20 -2.32 -8.84
C THR A 35 18.17 -2.45 -7.32
N GLU A 36 18.92 -1.62 -6.62
CA GLU A 36 18.83 -1.52 -5.16
C GLU A 36 17.49 -0.85 -4.75
N ILE A 37 16.83 -1.38 -3.73
CA ILE A 37 15.61 -0.78 -3.18
C ILE A 37 16.00 0.49 -2.42
N ALA A 38 15.40 1.61 -2.77
CA ALA A 38 15.59 2.87 -2.07
C ALA A 38 14.78 2.88 -0.77
N VAL A 39 15.47 2.86 0.38
CA VAL A 39 14.83 2.75 1.69
C VAL A 39 14.93 4.08 2.43
N PHE A 40 13.81 4.56 2.95
CA PHE A 40 13.68 5.85 3.64
C PHE A 40 13.17 5.67 5.07
N ASP A 41 13.49 6.61 5.94
CA ASP A 41 13.02 6.60 7.32
C ASP A 41 11.52 6.92 7.40
N THR A 42 11.02 7.76 6.50
CA THR A 42 9.60 8.10 6.41
C THR A 42 9.07 7.94 4.97
N MET A 43 7.77 7.75 4.85
CA MET A 43 7.13 7.72 3.53
C MET A 43 7.18 9.10 2.86
N ALA A 44 7.13 10.19 3.63
CA ALA A 44 7.26 11.55 3.10
C ALA A 44 8.60 11.74 2.38
N ASP A 45 9.71 11.24 2.95
CA ASP A 45 11.03 11.30 2.29
C ASP A 45 11.02 10.54 0.96
N ALA A 46 10.38 9.37 0.91
CA ALA A 46 10.24 8.60 -0.34
C ALA A 46 9.47 9.38 -1.41
N PHE A 47 8.42 10.09 -1.03
CA PHE A 47 7.64 10.92 -1.97
C PHE A 47 8.42 12.13 -2.47
N GLU A 48 9.20 12.80 -1.62
CA GLU A 48 10.09 13.88 -2.05
C GLU A 48 11.10 13.39 -3.09
N GLN A 49 11.64 12.19 -2.92
CA GLN A 49 12.56 11.59 -3.89
C GLN A 49 11.85 11.20 -5.20
N LEU A 50 10.59 10.75 -5.13
CA LEU A 50 9.78 10.50 -6.32
C LEU A 50 9.50 11.81 -7.08
N GLN A 51 9.09 12.86 -6.37
CA GLN A 51 8.86 14.18 -6.95
C GLN A 51 10.10 14.77 -7.63
N SER A 52 11.27 14.60 -7.01
CA SER A 52 12.54 15.09 -7.56
C SER A 52 13.10 14.21 -8.68
N GLY A 53 12.47 13.06 -8.97
CA GLY A 53 12.92 12.13 -10.00
C GLY A 53 14.15 11.31 -9.61
N GLN A 54 14.46 11.22 -8.32
CA GLN A 54 15.58 10.40 -7.80
C GLN A 54 15.23 8.91 -7.74
N ILE A 55 13.93 8.60 -7.66
CA ILE A 55 13.37 7.25 -7.75
C ILE A 55 12.23 7.24 -8.77
N ASP A 56 11.93 6.08 -9.32
CA ASP A 56 10.95 5.92 -10.40
C ASP A 56 9.55 5.58 -9.88
N GLY A 57 9.45 5.06 -8.66
CA GLY A 57 8.19 4.67 -8.06
C GLY A 57 8.29 4.41 -6.57
N VAL A 58 7.14 4.37 -5.90
CA VAL A 58 7.00 4.07 -4.47
C VAL A 58 6.00 2.94 -4.28
N VAL A 59 6.30 2.04 -3.35
CA VAL A 59 5.39 1.00 -2.88
C VAL A 59 4.99 1.29 -1.44
N THR A 60 3.69 1.39 -1.20
CA THR A 60 3.09 1.53 0.13
C THR A 60 1.66 0.98 0.11
N ASP A 61 0.93 1.07 1.22
CA ASP A 61 -0.48 0.66 1.28
C ASP A 61 -1.38 1.54 0.40
N VAL A 62 -2.47 0.95 -0.09
CA VAL A 62 -3.37 1.60 -1.06
C VAL A 62 -3.99 2.90 -0.53
N PRO A 63 -4.50 2.98 0.73
CA PRO A 63 -5.01 4.24 1.27
C PRO A 63 -3.98 5.37 1.29
N SER A 64 -2.74 5.06 1.65
CA SER A 64 -1.64 6.04 1.62
C SER A 64 -1.38 6.53 0.20
N LEU A 65 -1.39 5.64 -0.80
CA LEU A 65 -1.23 6.03 -2.20
C LEU A 65 -2.33 6.97 -2.70
N PHE A 66 -3.60 6.72 -2.33
CA PHE A 66 -4.69 7.63 -2.69
C PHE A 66 -4.51 9.02 -2.08
N TYR A 67 -4.19 9.08 -0.78
CA TYR A 67 -3.92 10.34 -0.11
C TYR A 67 -2.77 11.11 -0.80
N MET A 68 -1.67 10.43 -1.08
CA MET A 68 -0.50 11.04 -1.69
C MET A 68 -0.78 11.55 -3.11
N ARG A 69 -1.46 10.73 -3.94
CA ARG A 69 -1.85 11.14 -5.29
C ARG A 69 -2.75 12.38 -5.28
N ASP A 70 -3.71 12.43 -4.36
CA ASP A 70 -4.76 13.44 -4.38
C ASP A 70 -4.38 14.72 -3.62
N ALA A 71 -3.45 14.64 -2.66
CA ALA A 71 -3.09 15.74 -1.78
C ALA A 71 -1.65 16.25 -1.92
N GLU A 72 -0.70 15.42 -2.34
CA GLU A 72 0.72 15.76 -2.25
C GLU A 72 1.49 15.64 -3.57
N LEU A 73 1.07 14.74 -4.49
CA LEU A 73 1.75 14.51 -5.76
C LEU A 73 0.94 15.07 -6.93
N ASP A 74 1.29 16.25 -7.42
CA ASP A 74 0.70 16.76 -8.64
C ASP A 74 1.07 15.85 -9.83
N GLY A 75 0.04 15.26 -10.46
CA GLY A 75 0.21 14.30 -11.55
C GLY A 75 0.62 12.89 -11.12
N GLY A 76 0.53 12.55 -9.84
CA GLY A 76 0.80 11.20 -9.35
C GLY A 76 -0.15 10.16 -9.96
N ILE A 77 0.39 9.00 -10.34
CA ILE A 77 -0.38 7.89 -10.93
C ILE A 77 -0.17 6.64 -10.08
N ILE A 78 -1.27 5.99 -9.71
CA ILE A 78 -1.23 4.65 -9.12
C ILE A 78 -1.29 3.65 -10.26
N ILE A 79 -0.20 2.93 -10.50
CA ILE A 79 -0.08 1.98 -11.62
C ILE A 79 -0.76 0.64 -11.32
N GLY A 80 -0.84 0.23 -10.05
CA GLY A 80 -1.48 -1.02 -9.68
C GLY A 80 -1.23 -1.45 -8.25
N GLN A 81 -1.76 -2.61 -7.92
CA GLN A 81 -1.53 -3.30 -6.66
C GLN A 81 -0.70 -4.55 -6.90
N LEU A 82 0.26 -4.81 -6.04
CA LEU A 82 1.02 -6.06 -6.06
C LEU A 82 0.12 -7.21 -5.57
N PRO A 83 0.24 -8.42 -6.14
CA PRO A 83 -0.45 -9.59 -5.61
C PRO A 83 0.02 -9.87 -4.18
N GLY A 84 -0.87 -10.39 -3.34
CA GLY A 84 -0.56 -10.72 -1.94
C GLY A 84 0.64 -11.67 -1.82
N THR A 85 1.53 -11.40 -0.87
CA THR A 85 2.81 -12.11 -0.70
C THR A 85 2.71 -13.44 0.03
N GLY A 86 1.52 -13.99 0.30
CA GLY A 86 1.45 -15.29 0.96
C GLY A 86 0.20 -15.56 1.81
N SER A 87 0.30 -16.53 2.71
CA SER A 87 -0.80 -17.11 3.49
C SER A 87 -1.45 -16.20 4.54
N THR A 88 -0.88 -15.04 4.80
CA THR A 88 -1.47 -14.01 5.67
C THR A 88 -1.79 -12.81 4.80
N SER A 89 -3.06 -12.63 4.43
CA SER A 89 -3.51 -11.39 3.83
C SER A 89 -3.15 -10.23 4.78
N GLU A 90 -2.60 -9.15 4.24
CA GLU A 90 -2.44 -7.92 5.00
C GLU A 90 -3.81 -7.47 5.52
N GLN A 91 -3.87 -7.15 6.79
CA GLN A 91 -5.11 -6.77 7.44
C GLN A 91 -4.96 -5.42 8.11
N PHE A 92 -5.99 -4.61 8.01
CA PHE A 92 -6.11 -3.41 8.83
C PHE A 92 -6.45 -3.79 10.26
N GLY A 93 -5.92 -3.04 11.21
CA GLY A 93 -6.17 -3.25 12.63
C GLY A 93 -6.39 -1.94 13.37
N VAL A 94 -7.06 -2.03 14.51
CA VAL A 94 -7.23 -0.91 15.44
C VAL A 94 -6.19 -1.04 16.54
N VAL A 95 -5.38 0.01 16.73
CA VAL A 95 -4.39 0.07 17.80
C VAL A 95 -5.03 0.63 19.06
N LEU A 96 -4.97 -0.12 20.15
CA LEU A 96 -5.44 0.28 21.47
C LEU A 96 -4.28 0.19 22.48
N GLN A 97 -4.41 0.93 23.59
CA GLN A 97 -3.49 0.79 24.70
C GLN A 97 -3.44 -0.66 25.19
N LYS A 98 -2.26 -1.16 25.53
CA LYS A 98 -2.08 -2.52 26.09
C LYS A 98 -2.97 -2.72 27.33
N GLY A 99 -3.80 -3.76 27.31
CA GLY A 99 -4.76 -4.04 28.37
C GLY A 99 -6.02 -3.16 28.37
N SER A 100 -6.30 -2.45 27.27
CA SER A 100 -7.51 -1.64 27.14
C SER A 100 -8.78 -2.47 27.38
N PRO A 101 -9.70 -2.00 28.26
CA PRO A 101 -10.98 -2.68 28.48
C PRO A 101 -11.89 -2.63 27.24
N LEU A 102 -11.59 -1.78 26.27
CA LEU A 102 -12.35 -1.66 25.02
C LEU A 102 -12.04 -2.76 24.01
N THR A 103 -10.95 -3.51 24.18
CA THR A 103 -10.50 -4.49 23.17
C THR A 103 -11.59 -5.50 22.83
N ALA A 104 -12.27 -6.07 23.83
CA ALA A 104 -13.33 -7.04 23.59
C ALA A 104 -14.54 -6.41 22.85
N CYS A 105 -14.93 -5.21 23.23
CA CYS A 105 -16.06 -4.49 22.60
C CYS A 105 -15.72 -4.12 21.14
N VAL A 106 -14.51 -3.60 20.87
CA VAL A 106 -14.06 -3.26 19.53
C VAL A 106 -14.00 -4.50 18.63
N ASN A 107 -13.45 -5.62 19.11
CA ASN A 107 -13.41 -6.86 18.34
C ASN A 107 -14.84 -7.36 18.02
N THR A 108 -15.76 -7.34 18.99
CA THR A 108 -17.16 -7.72 18.76
C THR A 108 -17.81 -6.85 17.68
N ALA A 109 -17.57 -5.53 17.72
CA ALA A 109 -18.11 -4.60 16.72
C ALA A 109 -17.51 -4.89 15.32
N ILE A 110 -16.20 -5.12 15.23
CA ILE A 110 -15.52 -5.46 13.95
C ILE A 110 -16.08 -6.78 13.40
N ASP A 111 -16.25 -7.80 14.24
CA ASP A 111 -16.79 -9.09 13.82
C ASP A 111 -18.24 -8.96 13.30
N ALA A 112 -19.06 -8.12 13.95
CA ALA A 112 -20.42 -7.83 13.48
C ALA A 112 -20.41 -7.13 12.12
N LEU A 113 -19.55 -6.10 11.92
CA LEU A 113 -19.43 -5.36 10.67
C LEU A 113 -18.85 -6.23 9.51
N LYS A 114 -18.04 -7.22 9.84
CA LYS A 114 -17.62 -8.25 8.86
C LYS A 114 -18.78 -9.17 8.50
N ALA A 115 -19.52 -9.64 9.50
CA ALA A 115 -20.60 -10.60 9.31
C ALA A 115 -21.77 -10.03 8.50
N ASP A 116 -22.08 -8.73 8.64
CA ASP A 116 -23.16 -8.07 7.90
C ASP A 116 -22.73 -7.48 6.54
N GLY A 117 -21.44 -7.59 6.17
CA GLY A 117 -20.89 -7.11 4.92
C GLY A 117 -20.61 -5.60 4.86
N THR A 118 -20.78 -4.88 5.98
CA THR A 118 -20.54 -3.42 6.03
C THR A 118 -19.09 -3.09 5.69
N LEU A 119 -18.11 -3.85 6.22
CA LEU A 119 -16.69 -3.59 5.93
C LEU A 119 -16.36 -3.82 4.46
N ASP A 120 -16.93 -4.85 3.84
CA ASP A 120 -16.72 -5.12 2.42
C ASP A 120 -17.31 -4.01 1.55
N ALA A 121 -18.49 -3.50 1.92
CA ALA A 121 -19.12 -2.37 1.23
C ALA A 121 -18.27 -1.09 1.35
N LEU A 122 -17.75 -0.78 2.54
CA LEU A 122 -16.86 0.36 2.74
C LEU A 122 -15.54 0.23 1.99
N LEU A 123 -14.94 -0.95 1.99
CA LEU A 123 -13.74 -1.21 1.19
C LEU A 123 -13.99 -1.00 -0.30
N LEU A 124 -15.12 -1.49 -0.81
CA LEU A 124 -15.50 -1.29 -2.20
C LEU A 124 -15.76 0.19 -2.52
N GLU A 125 -16.42 0.92 -1.65
CA GLU A 125 -16.74 2.33 -1.83
C GLU A 125 -15.50 3.22 -1.82
N TRP A 126 -14.60 3.02 -0.87
CA TRP A 126 -13.50 3.94 -0.60
C TRP A 126 -12.16 3.52 -1.21
N ILE A 127 -11.94 2.22 -1.40
CA ILE A 127 -10.66 1.66 -1.85
C ILE A 127 -10.81 0.89 -3.16
N GLY A 128 -11.92 0.15 -3.35
CA GLY A 128 -12.16 -0.74 -4.49
C GLY A 128 -13.00 -0.16 -5.62
N GLY A 129 -13.41 1.12 -5.56
CA GLY A 129 -14.24 1.78 -6.58
C GLY A 129 -13.51 2.06 -7.90
N SER A 130 -14.11 2.88 -8.78
CA SER A 130 -13.60 3.21 -10.13
C SER A 130 -12.22 3.88 -10.18
N GLY A 131 -11.60 4.10 -9.03
CA GLY A 131 -10.22 4.54 -8.86
C GLY A 131 -9.30 3.46 -8.30
N SER A 132 -9.77 2.23 -8.11
CA SER A 132 -8.93 1.14 -7.61
C SER A 132 -7.85 0.79 -8.62
N ALA A 133 -6.62 0.70 -8.14
CA ALA A 133 -5.51 0.27 -8.94
C ALA A 133 -5.69 -1.22 -9.32
N PRO A 134 -5.48 -1.62 -10.58
CA PRO A 134 -5.56 -3.03 -10.98
C PRO A 134 -4.47 -3.85 -10.27
N ILE A 135 -4.72 -5.14 -10.07
CA ILE A 135 -3.64 -6.05 -9.68
C ILE A 135 -2.71 -6.23 -10.89
N ILE A 136 -1.43 -5.95 -10.71
CA ILE A 136 -0.40 -6.16 -11.75
C ILE A 136 0.26 -7.53 -11.54
N GLU A 137 0.39 -8.31 -12.63
CA GLU A 137 0.94 -9.67 -12.65
C GLU A 137 2.32 -9.74 -13.35
#